data_2d6780c6018e784921f1c58b45d0e594
#
_entry.id   2d6780c6018e784921f1c58b45d0e594
#
_cell.length_a   1.000
_cell.length_b   1.000
_cell.length_c   1.000
_cell.angle_alpha   90.00
_cell.angle_beta   90.00
_cell.angle_gamma   90.00
#
_symmetry.space_group_name_H-M   'P 1'
#
loop_
_entity.id
_entity.type
_entity.pdbx_description
1 polymer ?
#
loop_
_entity_poly.entity_id
_entity_poly.type
_entity_poly.pdbx_seq_one_letter_code
_entity_poly.pdbx_strand_id
1 'polypeptide(L)'
;MDNISRFQKTTGVGQILDESFARCPEREAIVFGDWRITYRELQALIYRTAHCLRSLGIAPGDRVAIISRNCPEVMIAEIAILKLGGTVVKFNWR
;
A
#
# COMPACT_ATOMS: atom_id res chain seq x y z
N MET A 1 -10.61 -8.60 11.38
CA MET A 1 -9.99 -7.85 12.43
C MET A 1 -8.61 -8.35 12.70
N ASP A 2 -8.47 -9.59 13.06
CA ASP A 2 -7.16 -10.16 13.31
C ASP A 2 -6.24 -10.05 12.11
N ASN A 3 -6.80 -10.08 10.90
CA ASN A 3 -5.99 -9.94 9.70
C ASN A 3 -5.34 -8.59 9.61
N ILE A 4 -6.06 -7.54 9.99
CA ILE A 4 -5.50 -6.19 9.98
C ILE A 4 -4.40 -6.07 11.01
N SER A 5 -4.61 -6.63 12.21
CA SER A 5 -3.58 -6.62 13.23
C SER A 5 -2.34 -7.36 12.80
N ARG A 6 -2.52 -8.48 12.09
CA ARG A 6 -1.41 -9.25 11.58
C ARG A 6 -0.63 -8.50 10.53
N PHE A 7 -1.32 -7.82 9.64
CA PHE A 7 -0.64 -6.99 8.64
C PHE A 7 0.20 -5.92 9.31
N GLN A 8 -0.36 -5.25 10.31
CA GLN A 8 0.37 -4.20 11.02
C GLN A 8 1.60 -4.76 11.74
N LYS A 9 1.50 -5.96 12.28
CA LYS A 9 2.63 -6.58 12.96
C LYS A 9 3.74 -6.95 11.98
N THR A 10 3.38 -7.39 10.79
CA THR A 10 4.36 -7.83 9.81
C THR A 10 4.93 -6.70 8.98
N THR A 11 4.29 -5.54 8.98
CA THR A 11 4.75 -4.42 8.18
C THR A 11 4.73 -3.16 9.03
N GLY A 12 5.89 -2.75 9.52
CA GLY A 12 6.00 -1.51 10.27
C GLY A 12 5.52 -0.30 9.49
N VAL A 13 5.74 -0.30 8.18
CA VAL A 13 5.29 0.78 7.31
C VAL A 13 3.78 0.87 7.30
N GLY A 14 3.09 -0.26 7.19
CA GLY A 14 1.63 -0.26 7.19
C GLY A 14 1.05 0.30 8.47
N GLN A 15 1.65 -0.05 9.60
CA GLN A 15 1.20 0.44 10.89
C GLN A 15 1.40 1.95 11.02
N ILE A 16 2.57 2.45 10.62
CA ILE A 16 2.86 3.87 10.66
C ILE A 16 1.87 4.65 9.81
N LEU A 17 1.56 4.14 8.63
CA LEU A 17 0.62 4.81 7.74
C LEU A 17 -0.78 4.82 8.33
N ASP A 18 -1.22 3.73 8.94
CA ASP A 18 -2.54 3.69 9.57
C ASP A 18 -2.66 4.71 10.68
N GLU A 19 -1.61 4.88 11.47
CA GLU A 19 -1.59 5.90 12.51
C GLU A 19 -1.68 7.29 11.90
N SER A 20 -0.95 7.52 10.82
CA SER A 20 -0.98 8.82 10.13
C SER A 20 -2.35 9.09 9.50
N PHE A 21 -2.97 8.06 8.94
CA PHE A 21 -4.32 8.21 8.39
C PHE A 21 -5.31 8.67 9.45
N ALA A 22 -5.21 8.11 10.65
CA ALA A 22 -6.11 8.46 11.74
C ALA A 22 -5.82 9.85 12.29
N ARG A 23 -4.55 10.22 12.37
CA ARG A 23 -4.13 11.45 13.04
C ARG A 23 -4.21 12.67 12.13
N CYS A 24 -3.81 12.51 10.87
CA CYS A 24 -3.68 13.62 9.94
C CYS A 24 -4.27 13.31 8.57
N PRO A 25 -5.57 13.02 8.47
CA PRO A 25 -6.14 12.55 7.21
C PRO A 25 -6.07 13.57 6.08
N GLU A 26 -6.04 14.86 6.40
CA GLU A 26 -6.07 15.89 5.36
C GLU A 26 -4.68 16.37 4.96
N ARG A 27 -3.62 15.87 5.59
CA ARG A 27 -2.28 16.25 5.20
C ARG A 27 -1.84 15.52 3.94
N GLU A 28 -0.97 16.16 3.17
CA GLU A 28 -0.42 15.53 1.97
C GLU A 28 0.52 14.41 2.36
N ALA A 29 0.27 13.22 1.83
CA ALA A 29 1.10 12.05 2.05
C ALA A 29 2.10 11.86 0.93
N ILE A 30 1.70 12.20 -0.30
CA ILE A 30 2.53 12.02 -1.49
C ILE A 30 2.43 13.28 -2.32
N VAL A 31 3.60 13.77 -2.76
CA VAL A 31 3.69 14.84 -3.75
C VAL A 31 4.59 14.32 -4.87
N PHE A 32 4.04 14.24 -6.08
CA PHE A 32 4.79 13.75 -7.23
C PHE A 32 4.39 14.60 -8.43
N GLY A 33 5.26 15.54 -8.80
CA GLY A 33 4.92 16.52 -9.82
C GLY A 33 3.74 17.35 -9.37
N ASP A 34 2.70 17.38 -10.18
CA ASP A 34 1.46 18.07 -9.85
C ASP A 34 0.49 17.21 -9.07
N TRP A 35 0.81 15.95 -8.86
CA TRP A 35 -0.06 15.02 -8.18
C TRP A 35 0.15 15.11 -6.68
N ARG A 36 -0.90 15.51 -5.98
CA ARG A 36 -0.88 15.62 -4.53
C ARG A 36 -1.96 14.73 -3.95
N ILE A 37 -1.57 13.87 -3.04
CA ILE A 37 -2.47 12.88 -2.45
C ILE A 37 -2.43 13.05 -0.93
N THR A 38 -3.59 13.27 -0.33
CA THR A 38 -3.68 13.32 1.13
C THR A 38 -3.64 11.92 1.72
N TYR A 39 -3.42 11.83 3.03
CA TYR A 39 -3.45 10.54 3.71
C TYR A 39 -4.81 9.85 3.53
N ARG A 40 -5.90 10.63 3.57
CA ARG A 40 -7.23 10.06 3.36
C ARG A 40 -7.36 9.45 1.97
N GLU A 41 -6.91 10.16 0.96
CA GLU A 41 -6.96 9.67 -0.41
C GLU A 41 -6.05 8.47 -0.60
N LEU A 42 -4.88 8.50 0.01
CA LEU A 42 -3.94 7.39 -0.06
C LEU A 42 -4.53 6.13 0.56
N GLN A 43 -5.17 6.27 1.71
CA GLN A 43 -5.81 5.13 2.36
C GLN A 43 -6.87 4.51 1.46
N ALA A 44 -7.70 5.35 0.85
CA ALA A 44 -8.75 4.86 -0.05
C ALA A 44 -8.15 4.12 -1.24
N LEU A 45 -7.08 4.65 -1.81
CA LEU A 45 -6.41 4.02 -2.94
C LEU A 45 -5.78 2.69 -2.57
N ILE A 46 -5.16 2.62 -1.40
CA ILE A 46 -4.54 1.39 -0.92
C ILE A 46 -5.59 0.30 -0.72
N TYR A 47 -6.68 0.63 -0.05
CA TYR A 47 -7.73 -0.36 0.20
C TYR A 47 -8.41 -0.81 -1.09
N ARG A 48 -8.63 0.12 -2.01
CA ARG A 48 -9.22 -0.23 -3.30
C ARG A 48 -8.31 -1.14 -4.09
N THR A 49 -7.01 -0.85 -4.08
CA THR A 49 -6.03 -1.68 -4.76
C THR A 49 -5.95 -3.06 -4.11
N ALA A 50 -5.96 -3.11 -2.79
CA ALA A 50 -5.92 -4.39 -2.08
C ALA A 50 -7.14 -5.25 -2.41
N HIS A 51 -8.32 -4.65 -2.47
CA HIS A 51 -9.52 -5.38 -2.87
C HIS A 51 -9.39 -5.93 -4.29
N CYS A 52 -8.87 -5.12 -5.19
CA CYS A 52 -8.66 -5.54 -6.57
C CYS A 52 -7.70 -6.73 -6.64
N LEU A 53 -6.59 -6.64 -5.94
CA LEU A 53 -5.59 -7.70 -5.95
C LEU A 53 -6.14 -8.99 -5.35
N ARG A 54 -6.91 -8.86 -4.29
CA ARG A 54 -7.55 -10.04 -3.68
C ARG A 54 -8.52 -10.69 -4.63
N SER A 55 -9.26 -9.90 -5.39
CA SER A 55 -10.17 -10.42 -6.41
C SER A 55 -9.44 -11.19 -7.49
N LEU A 56 -8.18 -10.82 -7.75
CA LEU A 56 -7.35 -11.51 -8.73
C LEU A 56 -6.70 -12.78 -8.17
N GLY A 57 -6.91 -13.07 -6.90
CA GLY A 57 -6.44 -14.31 -6.30
C GLY A 57 -5.21 -14.19 -5.42
N ILE A 58 -4.74 -12.98 -5.17
CA ILE A 58 -3.57 -12.80 -4.31
C ILE A 58 -3.97 -13.02 -2.87
N ALA A 59 -3.24 -13.87 -2.17
CA ALA A 59 -3.53 -14.30 -0.82
C ALA A 59 -2.29 -14.13 0.08
N PRO A 60 -2.48 -14.21 1.41
CA PRO A 60 -1.33 -14.13 2.32
C PRO A 60 -0.27 -15.15 1.96
N GLY A 61 0.98 -14.72 1.96
CA GLY A 61 2.10 -15.58 1.63
C GLY A 61 2.50 -15.55 0.16
N ASP A 62 1.67 -14.98 -0.70
CA ASP A 62 2.00 -14.92 -2.12
C ASP A 62 3.13 -13.93 -2.36
N ARG A 63 3.89 -14.20 -3.42
CA ARG A 63 4.94 -13.30 -3.89
C ARG A 63 4.43 -12.59 -5.12
N VAL A 64 4.53 -11.26 -5.11
CA VAL A 64 4.05 -10.44 -6.21
C VAL A 64 5.21 -9.62 -6.73
N ALA A 65 5.50 -9.77 -8.01
CA ALA A 65 6.58 -9.04 -8.65
C ALA A 65 6.04 -7.71 -9.19
N ILE A 66 6.79 -6.64 -8.95
CA ILE A 66 6.47 -5.33 -9.51
C ILE A 66 7.65 -4.90 -10.37
N ILE A 67 7.37 -4.67 -11.64
CA ILE A 67 8.38 -4.20 -12.60
C ILE A 67 7.92 -2.85 -13.09
N SER A 68 8.55 -1.79 -12.59
CA SER A 68 8.12 -0.45 -12.92
C SER A 68 9.15 0.58 -12.46
N ARG A 69 8.99 1.80 -12.94
CA ARG A 69 9.73 2.94 -12.42
C ARG A 69 9.14 3.33 -11.08
N ASN A 70 9.92 4.07 -10.30
CA ASN A 70 9.40 4.62 -9.06
C ASN A 70 8.32 5.66 -9.37
N CYS A 71 7.15 5.45 -8.79
CA CYS A 71 6.03 6.35 -8.95
C CYS A 71 5.03 6.08 -7.83
N PRO A 72 4.07 6.97 -7.60
CA PRO A 72 3.08 6.76 -6.53
C PRO A 72 2.29 5.47 -6.69
N GLU A 73 1.98 5.06 -7.91
CA GLU A 73 1.24 3.84 -8.16
C GLU A 73 1.98 2.62 -7.64
N VAL A 74 3.29 2.58 -7.80
CA VAL A 74 4.11 1.48 -7.30
C VAL A 74 4.05 1.42 -5.78
N MET A 75 4.16 2.57 -5.13
CA MET A 75 4.09 2.62 -3.67
C MET A 75 2.74 2.17 -3.17
N ILE A 76 1.67 2.60 -3.81
CA ILE A 76 0.33 2.18 -3.44
C ILE A 76 0.18 0.67 -3.59
N ALA A 77 0.67 0.12 -4.70
CA ALA A 77 0.61 -1.32 -4.94
C ALA A 77 1.41 -2.09 -3.91
N GLU A 78 2.61 -1.61 -3.58
CA GLU A 78 3.44 -2.26 -2.57
C GLU A 78 2.72 -2.35 -1.22
N ILE A 79 2.17 -1.23 -0.77
CA ILE A 79 1.50 -1.20 0.52
C ILE A 79 0.26 -2.08 0.50
N ALA A 80 -0.48 -2.09 -0.60
CA ALA A 80 -1.65 -2.93 -0.74
C ALA A 80 -1.29 -4.42 -0.64
N ILE A 81 -0.20 -4.81 -1.30
CA ILE A 81 0.27 -6.19 -1.25
C ILE A 81 0.67 -6.58 0.16
N LEU A 82 1.39 -5.68 0.85
CA LEU A 82 1.81 -5.94 2.22
C LEU A 82 0.60 -6.06 3.15
N LYS A 83 -0.44 -5.27 2.92
CA LYS A 83 -1.65 -5.36 3.72
C LYS A 83 -2.40 -6.67 3.51
N LEU A 84 -2.24 -7.29 2.35
CA LEU A 84 -2.81 -8.60 2.08
C LEU A 84 -1.96 -9.74 2.66
N GLY A 85 -0.80 -9.41 3.22
CA GLY A 85 0.11 -10.41 3.75
C GLY A 85 1.03 -11.00 2.70
N GLY A 86 1.13 -10.37 1.54
CA GLY A 86 2.01 -10.82 0.49
C GLY A 86 3.41 -10.27 0.63
N THR A 87 4.28 -10.75 -0.23
CA THR A 87 5.66 -10.29 -0.31
C THR A 87 5.88 -9.63 -1.66
N VAL A 88 6.52 -8.45 -1.63
CA VAL A 88 6.81 -7.71 -2.86
C VAL A 88 8.22 -8.01 -3.32
N VAL A 89 8.35 -8.37 -4.59
CA VAL A 89 9.64 -8.49 -5.26
C VAL A 89 9.68 -7.38 -6.30
N LYS A 90 10.54 -6.42 -6.09
CA LYS A 90 10.55 -5.22 -6.91
C LYS A 90 11.75 -5.19 -7.84
N PHE A 91 11.48 -4.92 -9.10
CA PHE A 91 12.50 -4.73 -10.11
C PHE A 91 12.41 -3.32 -10.65
N ASN A 92 13.44 -2.52 -10.41
CA ASN A 92 13.49 -1.18 -10.96
C ASN A 92 13.75 -1.23 -12.45
N TRP A 93 12.98 -0.46 -13.19
CA TRP A 93 13.16 -0.31 -14.61
C TRP A 93 13.57 1.13 -14.89
N ARG A 94 14.57 1.28 -15.73
CA ARG A 94 15.07 2.61 -16.09
C ARG A 94 14.61 3.03 -17.46
#